data_36377211cc3f49d1d6a07b68e7503ebf
#
_entry.id   36377211cc3f49d1d6a07b68e7503ebf
#
_cell.length_a   1.000
_cell.length_b   1.000
_cell.length_c   1.000
_cell.angle_alpha   90.00
_cell.angle_beta   90.00
_cell.angle_gamma   90.00
#
_symmetry.space_group_name_H-M   'P 1'
#
loop_
_entity.id
_entity.type
_entity.pdbx_description
1 polymer ?
#
loop_
_entity_poly.entity_id
_entity_poly.type
_entity_poly.pdbx_seq_one_letter_code
_entity_poly.pdbx_strand_id
1 'polypeptide(L)'
;MFDLENIINKLALEKAGEKFLNALEDEAAETLLEKLLLFMKLKFMFDPSYRRNIENFKGRYQFKSRDNKITVLVELDNGKMDIKETLSEDVDVTVIFKDGRSLMNFLLSQNRDVLRGLLNNEINVNGNLNYIYKFAFMANHLQLELTGNLP
;
A
#
# COMPACT_ATOMS: atom_id res chain seq x y z
N MET A 1 16.42 -30.89 -2.61
CA MET A 1 15.02 -31.30 -2.43
C MET A 1 14.12 -30.14 -2.86
N PHE A 2 13.12 -30.41 -3.65
CA PHE A 2 12.18 -29.42 -4.15
C PHE A 2 11.16 -29.05 -3.08
N ASP A 3 11.06 -27.78 -2.76
CA ASP A 3 9.98 -27.22 -1.93
C ASP A 3 8.96 -26.57 -2.86
N LEU A 4 7.92 -27.32 -3.23
CA LEU A 4 6.87 -26.85 -4.14
C LEU A 4 6.10 -25.67 -3.56
N GLU A 5 5.88 -25.67 -2.24
CA GLU A 5 5.19 -24.57 -1.57
C GLU A 5 5.96 -23.26 -1.73
N ASN A 6 7.26 -23.27 -1.52
CA ASN A 6 8.12 -22.11 -1.71
C ASN A 6 8.10 -21.60 -3.14
N ILE A 7 8.11 -22.51 -4.11
CA ILE A 7 8.05 -22.16 -5.54
C ILE A 7 6.71 -21.49 -5.86
N ILE A 8 5.60 -22.06 -5.39
CA ILE A 8 4.25 -21.53 -5.62
C ILE A 8 4.12 -20.12 -4.99
N ASN A 9 4.61 -19.96 -3.76
CA ASN A 9 4.57 -18.68 -3.06
C ASN A 9 5.40 -17.61 -3.78
N LYS A 10 6.57 -17.99 -4.26
CA LYS A 10 7.44 -17.10 -5.04
C LYS A 10 6.78 -16.67 -6.35
N LEU A 11 6.15 -17.60 -7.06
CA LEU A 11 5.44 -17.31 -8.30
C LEU A 11 4.24 -16.39 -8.07
N ALA A 12 3.48 -16.63 -6.98
CA ALA A 12 2.35 -15.77 -6.62
C ALA A 12 2.81 -14.35 -6.32
N LEU A 13 3.93 -14.20 -5.61
CA LEU A 13 4.50 -12.90 -5.27
C LEU A 13 5.00 -12.16 -6.51
N GLU A 14 5.73 -12.84 -7.40
CA GLU A 14 6.21 -12.25 -8.66
C GLU A 14 5.04 -11.78 -9.53
N LYS A 15 3.99 -12.58 -9.64
CA LYS A 15 2.79 -12.25 -10.42
C LYS A 15 2.07 -11.03 -9.85
N ALA A 16 1.95 -10.94 -8.53
CA ALA A 16 1.34 -9.77 -7.89
C ALA A 16 2.15 -8.50 -8.16
N GLY A 17 3.48 -8.59 -8.12
CA GLY A 17 4.36 -7.49 -8.46
C GLY A 17 4.21 -7.01 -9.90
N GLU A 18 4.14 -7.95 -10.85
CA GLU A 18 3.91 -7.63 -12.26
C GLU A 18 2.56 -6.93 -12.48
N LYS A 19 1.52 -7.40 -11.82
CA LYS A 19 0.18 -6.79 -11.92
C LYS A 19 0.19 -5.37 -11.37
N PHE A 20 0.91 -5.14 -10.26
CA PHE A 20 1.04 -3.80 -9.70
C PHE A 20 1.79 -2.89 -10.66
N LEU A 21 2.92 -3.31 -11.23
CA LEU A 21 3.65 -2.52 -12.22
C LEU A 21 2.80 -2.19 -13.44
N ASN A 22 2.09 -3.17 -13.97
CA ASN A 22 1.21 -2.97 -15.11
C ASN A 22 0.10 -1.95 -14.79
N ALA A 23 -0.44 -2.00 -13.58
CA ALA A 23 -1.46 -1.05 -13.14
C ALA A 23 -0.89 0.38 -13.00
N LEU A 24 0.38 0.51 -12.59
CA LEU A 24 1.04 1.82 -12.54
C LEU A 24 1.23 2.45 -13.92
N GLU A 25 1.53 1.63 -14.93
CA GLU A 25 1.70 2.08 -16.31
C GLU A 25 0.36 2.40 -16.96
N ASP A 26 -0.69 1.66 -16.61
CA ASP A 26 -2.05 1.87 -17.08
C ASP A 26 -2.74 2.87 -16.15
N GLU A 27 -3.27 3.95 -16.71
CA GLU A 27 -3.90 5.03 -15.95
C GLU A 27 -5.25 4.65 -15.30
N ALA A 28 -5.62 3.36 -15.29
CA ALA A 28 -6.82 2.85 -14.65
C ALA A 28 -6.70 2.92 -13.12
N ALA A 29 -6.98 4.07 -12.58
CA ALA A 29 -6.76 4.41 -11.18
C ALA A 29 -7.51 3.51 -10.18
N GLU A 30 -8.63 2.93 -10.59
CA GLU A 30 -9.48 2.14 -9.68
C GLU A 30 -8.81 0.85 -9.19
N THR A 31 -7.91 0.28 -9.99
CA THR A 31 -7.26 -0.98 -9.64
C THR A 31 -5.91 -0.80 -8.96
N LEU A 32 -5.35 0.42 -8.96
CA LEU A 32 -4.01 0.67 -8.41
C LEU A 32 -3.90 0.32 -6.94
N LEU A 33 -4.82 0.81 -6.12
CA LEU A 33 -4.80 0.55 -4.68
C LEU A 33 -4.96 -0.95 -4.41
N GLU A 34 -5.90 -1.59 -5.07
CA GLU A 34 -6.13 -3.02 -4.93
C GLU A 34 -4.87 -3.83 -5.25
N LYS A 35 -4.20 -3.51 -6.36
CA LYS A 35 -2.98 -4.21 -6.78
C LYS A 35 -1.83 -3.97 -5.81
N LEU A 36 -1.68 -2.75 -5.33
CA LEU A 36 -0.67 -2.42 -4.33
C LEU A 36 -0.91 -3.20 -3.03
N LEU A 37 -2.14 -3.18 -2.52
CA LEU A 37 -2.46 -3.82 -1.25
C LEU A 37 -2.30 -5.34 -1.33
N LEU A 38 -2.71 -5.96 -2.43
CA LEU A 38 -2.50 -7.39 -2.61
C LEU A 38 -1.01 -7.74 -2.65
N PHE A 39 -0.22 -6.96 -3.37
CA PHE A 39 1.22 -7.17 -3.43
C PHE A 39 1.86 -7.02 -2.04
N MET A 40 1.50 -5.97 -1.31
CA MET A 40 1.99 -5.77 0.07
C MET A 40 1.62 -6.95 0.97
N LYS A 41 0.38 -7.42 0.90
CA LYS A 41 -0.08 -8.54 1.72
C LYS A 41 0.75 -9.79 1.46
N LEU A 42 0.96 -10.13 0.20
CA LEU A 42 1.78 -11.29 -0.17
C LEU A 42 3.23 -11.10 0.25
N LYS A 43 3.75 -9.89 0.14
CA LYS A 43 5.11 -9.58 0.55
C LYS A 43 5.28 -9.77 2.07
N PHE A 44 4.32 -9.33 2.89
CA PHE A 44 4.35 -9.60 4.33
C PHE A 44 4.26 -11.09 4.64
N MET A 45 3.50 -11.85 3.86
CA MET A 45 3.35 -13.28 4.07
C MET A 45 4.62 -14.07 3.75
N PHE A 46 5.33 -13.70 2.67
CA PHE A 46 6.37 -14.55 2.09
C PHE A 46 7.78 -13.97 2.16
N ASP A 47 7.94 -12.72 2.60
CA ASP A 47 9.25 -12.10 2.76
C ASP A 47 9.45 -11.66 4.22
N PRO A 48 10.20 -12.45 5.01
CA PRO A 48 10.43 -12.10 6.41
C PRO A 48 11.11 -10.74 6.61
N SER A 49 11.98 -10.34 5.68
CA SER A 49 12.67 -9.06 5.75
C SER A 49 11.68 -7.89 5.63
N TYR A 50 10.74 -7.98 4.70
CA TYR A 50 9.69 -6.98 4.53
C TYR A 50 8.73 -6.96 5.72
N ARG A 51 8.36 -8.14 6.21
CA ARG A 51 7.44 -8.31 7.36
C ARG A 51 7.97 -7.64 8.63
N ARG A 52 9.29 -7.51 8.79
CA ARG A 52 9.88 -6.84 9.95
C ARG A 52 9.40 -5.41 10.12
N ASN A 53 8.99 -4.76 9.05
CA ASN A 53 8.46 -3.39 9.11
C ASN A 53 7.23 -3.27 10.01
N ILE A 54 6.47 -4.35 10.17
CA ILE A 54 5.23 -4.33 10.96
C ILE A 54 5.25 -5.33 12.11
N GLU A 55 6.39 -5.91 12.47
CA GLU A 55 6.55 -6.67 13.70
C GLU A 55 6.38 -5.71 14.89
N ASN A 56 5.63 -6.13 15.90
CA ASN A 56 5.31 -5.34 17.09
C ASN A 56 4.62 -4.00 16.76
N PHE A 57 3.97 -3.93 15.60
CA PHE A 57 3.24 -2.75 15.15
C PHE A 57 1.77 -3.10 14.95
N LYS A 58 0.91 -2.16 15.33
CA LYS A 58 -0.53 -2.27 15.18
C LYS A 58 -1.06 -0.96 14.59
N GLY A 59 -1.76 -1.06 13.48
CA GLY A 59 -2.31 0.14 12.83
C GLY A 59 -3.53 -0.17 12.00
N ARG A 60 -4.50 0.75 12.02
CA ARG A 60 -5.72 0.66 11.23
C ARG A 60 -5.81 1.88 10.32
N TYR A 61 -5.92 1.63 9.04
CA TYR A 61 -5.90 2.64 7.99
C TYR A 61 -7.20 2.58 7.21
N GLN A 62 -7.90 3.70 7.13
CA GLN A 62 -9.05 3.83 6.23
C GLN A 62 -8.61 4.60 4.99
N PHE A 63 -8.67 3.96 3.84
CA PHE A 63 -8.51 4.63 2.54
C PHE A 63 -9.89 4.79 1.92
N LYS A 64 -10.23 6.01 1.49
CA LYS A 64 -11.49 6.23 0.80
C LYS A 64 -11.38 7.36 -0.22
N SER A 65 -12.03 7.16 -1.37
CA SER A 65 -12.17 8.22 -2.36
C SER A 65 -13.22 9.25 -1.89
N ARG A 66 -13.12 10.47 -2.42
CA ARG A 66 -14.07 11.55 -2.07
C ARG A 66 -15.51 11.19 -2.42
N ASP A 67 -15.71 10.41 -3.47
CA ASP A 67 -17.04 9.96 -3.90
C ASP A 67 -17.51 8.67 -3.23
N ASN A 68 -16.72 8.13 -2.31
CA ASN A 68 -16.95 6.88 -1.58
C ASN A 68 -17.08 5.63 -2.46
N LYS A 69 -16.67 5.69 -3.72
CA LYS A 69 -16.67 4.50 -4.60
C LYS A 69 -15.60 3.51 -4.19
N ILE A 70 -14.49 4.01 -3.64
CA ILE A 70 -13.41 3.18 -3.12
C ILE A 70 -13.39 3.38 -1.61
N THR A 71 -13.58 2.30 -0.85
CA THR A 71 -13.53 2.30 0.61
C THR A 71 -12.82 1.03 1.05
N VAL A 72 -11.62 1.18 1.60
CA VAL A 72 -10.80 0.05 2.00
C VAL A 72 -10.25 0.29 3.39
N LEU A 73 -10.46 -0.67 4.27
CA LEU A 73 -9.87 -0.72 5.60
C LEU A 73 -8.67 -1.66 5.57
N VAL A 74 -7.51 -1.16 5.95
CA VAL A 74 -6.29 -1.95 6.07
C VAL A 74 -5.93 -2.07 7.54
N GLU A 75 -5.78 -3.30 8.01
CA GLU A 75 -5.37 -3.57 9.39
C GLU A 75 -4.01 -4.25 9.39
N LEU A 76 -3.04 -3.62 10.04
CA LEU A 76 -1.73 -4.19 10.27
C LEU A 76 -1.65 -4.59 11.74
N ASP A 77 -1.27 -5.85 11.98
CA ASP A 77 -1.17 -6.37 13.35
C ASP A 77 -0.04 -7.38 13.43
N ASN A 78 1.07 -6.94 14.00
CA ASN A 78 2.21 -7.78 14.34
C ASN A 78 2.61 -8.76 13.21
N GLY A 79 2.93 -8.21 12.04
CA GLY A 79 3.39 -8.98 10.89
C GLY A 79 2.29 -9.41 9.92
N LYS A 80 1.02 -9.16 10.25
CA LYS A 80 -0.12 -9.56 9.43
C LYS A 80 -0.83 -8.34 8.84
N MET A 81 -1.33 -8.50 7.64
CA MET A 81 -2.12 -7.48 6.94
C MET A 81 -3.47 -8.05 6.54
N ASP A 82 -4.53 -7.38 6.95
CA ASP A 82 -5.90 -7.67 6.54
C ASP A 82 -6.45 -6.51 5.73
N ILE A 83 -7.23 -6.84 4.70
CA ILE A 83 -7.84 -5.87 3.78
C ILE A 83 -9.32 -6.15 3.72
N LYS A 84 -10.13 -5.12 4.01
CA LYS A 84 -11.60 -5.21 3.99
C LYS A 84 -12.19 -4.06 3.19
N GLU A 85 -13.17 -4.32 2.36
CA GLU A 85 -13.90 -3.28 1.63
C GLU A 85 -15.02 -2.74 2.51
N THR A 86 -14.66 -1.90 3.47
CA THR A 86 -15.61 -1.35 4.43
C THR A 86 -15.16 0.01 4.94
N LEU A 87 -16.11 0.77 5.49
CA LEU A 87 -15.85 2.00 6.20
C LEU A 87 -15.74 1.73 7.69
N SER A 88 -14.77 2.36 8.35
CA SER A 88 -14.62 2.33 9.79
C SER A 88 -14.16 3.69 10.29
N GLU A 89 -14.74 4.14 11.40
CA GLU A 89 -14.29 5.36 12.09
C GLU A 89 -13.25 5.05 13.17
N ASP A 90 -13.20 3.80 13.62
CA ASP A 90 -12.23 3.35 14.62
C ASP A 90 -10.92 3.00 13.94
N VAL A 91 -10.17 4.04 13.53
CA VAL A 91 -8.91 3.90 12.80
C VAL A 91 -7.89 4.89 13.33
N ASP A 92 -6.61 4.58 13.11
CA ASP A 92 -5.51 5.46 13.49
C ASP A 92 -5.35 6.61 12.51
N VAL A 93 -5.69 6.38 11.25
CA VAL A 93 -5.60 7.38 10.20
C VAL A 93 -6.64 7.11 9.11
N THR A 94 -7.25 8.18 8.59
CA THR A 94 -8.11 8.14 7.42
C THR A 94 -7.46 8.95 6.30
N VAL A 95 -7.33 8.32 5.13
CA VAL A 95 -6.79 8.96 3.94
C VAL A 95 -7.92 9.12 2.93
N ILE A 96 -8.28 10.37 2.65
CA ILE A 96 -9.32 10.69 1.66
C ILE A 96 -8.61 11.21 0.42
N PHE A 97 -8.87 10.60 -0.72
CA PHE A 97 -8.18 10.94 -1.96
C PHE A 97 -9.16 11.30 -3.06
N LYS A 98 -8.72 12.20 -3.95
CA LYS A 98 -9.49 12.63 -5.10
C LYS A 98 -9.75 11.46 -6.05
N ASP A 99 -8.68 10.74 -6.40
CA ASP A 99 -8.71 9.56 -7.26
C ASP A 99 -7.54 8.64 -6.94
N GLY A 100 -7.54 7.45 -7.52
CA GLY A 100 -6.48 6.47 -7.26
C GLY A 100 -5.10 6.94 -7.72
N ARG A 101 -5.02 7.71 -8.80
CA ARG A 101 -3.74 8.23 -9.28
C ARG A 101 -3.14 9.23 -8.29
N SER A 102 -3.94 10.11 -7.73
CA SER A 102 -3.49 11.05 -6.70
C SER A 102 -2.98 10.31 -5.46
N LEU A 103 -3.68 9.26 -5.06
CA LEU A 103 -3.25 8.43 -3.93
C LEU A 103 -1.91 7.76 -4.22
N MET A 104 -1.73 7.18 -5.41
CA MET A 104 -0.46 6.54 -5.77
C MET A 104 0.68 7.55 -5.87
N ASN A 105 0.44 8.72 -6.45
CA ASN A 105 1.45 9.79 -6.50
C ASN A 105 1.90 10.17 -5.09
N PHE A 106 0.97 10.20 -4.14
CA PHE A 106 1.28 10.47 -2.74
C PHE A 106 2.07 9.32 -2.09
N LEU A 107 1.55 8.10 -2.18
CA LEU A 107 2.16 6.94 -1.51
C LEU A 107 3.54 6.58 -2.07
N LEU A 108 3.75 6.78 -3.36
CA LEU A 108 4.97 6.34 -4.03
C LEU A 108 5.98 7.47 -4.26
N SER A 109 5.71 8.68 -3.78
CA SER A 109 6.63 9.80 -3.91
C SER A 109 7.70 9.78 -2.82
N GLN A 110 8.95 9.98 -3.23
CA GLN A 110 10.08 10.20 -2.32
C GLN A 110 10.30 11.70 -2.05
N ASN A 111 9.65 12.56 -2.81
CA ASN A 111 9.85 14.01 -2.74
C ASN A 111 8.86 14.61 -1.75
N ARG A 112 9.36 15.14 -0.63
CA ARG A 112 8.54 15.75 0.41
C ARG A 112 7.76 16.96 -0.07
N ASP A 113 8.29 17.70 -1.04
CA ASP A 113 7.59 18.86 -1.60
C ASP A 113 6.38 18.42 -2.42
N VAL A 114 6.50 17.31 -3.16
CA VAL A 114 5.36 16.70 -3.86
C VAL A 114 4.31 16.23 -2.86
N LEU A 115 4.74 15.57 -1.76
CA LEU A 115 3.83 15.13 -0.70
C LEU A 115 3.05 16.30 -0.12
N ARG A 116 3.73 17.41 0.19
CA ARG A 116 3.08 18.62 0.72
C ARG A 116 2.11 19.24 -0.29
N GLY A 117 2.49 19.25 -1.57
CA GLY A 117 1.65 19.79 -2.63
C GLY A 117 0.36 19.01 -2.83
N LEU A 118 0.38 17.70 -2.56
CA LEU A 118 -0.80 16.85 -2.67
C LEU A 118 -1.72 16.93 -1.46
N LEU A 119 -1.15 17.23 -0.27
CA LEU A 119 -1.94 17.37 0.95
C LEU A 119 -2.89 18.56 0.84
N ASN A 120 -4.15 18.36 1.23
CA ASN A 120 -5.25 19.33 1.21
C ASN A 120 -5.82 19.65 -0.17
N ASN A 121 -5.10 19.38 -1.27
CA ASN A 121 -5.59 19.57 -2.63
C ASN A 121 -6.19 18.27 -3.19
N GLU A 122 -5.42 17.20 -3.19
CA GLU A 122 -5.81 15.91 -3.75
C GLU A 122 -5.92 14.83 -2.68
N ILE A 123 -5.20 15.01 -1.57
CA ILE A 123 -5.15 14.07 -0.45
C ILE A 123 -5.44 14.80 0.85
N ASN A 124 -6.40 14.30 1.62
CA ASN A 124 -6.67 14.75 2.97
C ASN A 124 -6.38 13.61 3.94
N VAL A 125 -5.58 13.89 4.97
CA VAL A 125 -5.22 12.90 5.98
C VAL A 125 -5.75 13.36 7.33
N ASN A 126 -6.60 12.52 7.95
CA ASN A 126 -7.14 12.75 9.28
C ASN A 126 -6.59 11.67 10.22
N GLY A 127 -5.93 12.08 11.29
CA GLY A 127 -5.35 11.17 12.25
C GLY A 127 -3.84 11.27 12.30
N ASN A 128 -3.17 10.19 12.64
CA ASN A 128 -1.73 10.19 12.87
C ASN A 128 -0.95 10.11 11.54
N LEU A 129 -0.35 11.24 11.16
CA LEU A 129 0.46 11.34 9.93
C LEU A 129 1.64 10.37 9.91
N ASN A 130 2.20 10.04 11.07
CA ASN A 130 3.32 9.10 11.12
C ASN A 130 2.93 7.71 10.61
N TYR A 131 1.68 7.32 10.83
CA TYR A 131 1.17 6.04 10.33
C TYR A 131 1.13 6.02 8.80
N ILE A 132 0.66 7.11 8.19
CA ILE A 132 0.61 7.15 6.72
C ILE A 132 2.00 7.30 6.10
N TYR A 133 2.92 8.00 6.74
CA TYR A 133 4.30 8.06 6.26
C TYR A 133 4.98 6.69 6.32
N LYS A 134 4.71 5.91 7.37
CA LYS A 134 5.18 4.53 7.47
C LYS A 134 4.62 3.67 6.33
N PHE A 135 3.33 3.81 6.05
CA PHE A 135 2.67 3.09 4.96
C PHE A 135 3.30 3.47 3.61
N ALA A 136 3.48 4.76 3.36
CA ALA A 136 4.09 5.26 2.13
C ALA A 136 5.53 4.74 1.97
N PHE A 137 6.30 4.70 3.05
CA PHE A 137 7.64 4.13 3.03
C PHE A 137 7.63 2.68 2.56
N MET A 138 6.72 1.88 3.11
CA MET A 138 6.61 0.46 2.76
C MET A 138 6.16 0.27 1.30
N ALA A 139 5.19 1.06 0.85
CA ALA A 139 4.71 1.01 -0.53
C ALA A 139 5.80 1.42 -1.52
N ASN A 140 6.50 2.51 -1.23
CA ASN A 140 7.56 3.01 -2.10
C ASN A 140 8.75 2.04 -2.17
N HIS A 141 9.07 1.38 -1.07
CA HIS A 141 10.11 0.35 -1.05
C HIS A 141 9.81 -0.76 -2.07
N LEU A 142 8.57 -1.20 -2.15
CA LEU A 142 8.16 -2.22 -3.13
C LEU A 142 8.32 -1.73 -4.57
N GLN A 143 7.94 -0.48 -4.84
CA GLN A 143 8.12 0.10 -6.16
C GLN A 143 9.60 0.13 -6.56
N LEU A 144 10.45 0.57 -5.65
CA LEU A 144 11.89 0.65 -5.91
C LEU A 144 12.50 -0.73 -6.15
N GLU A 145 12.08 -1.71 -5.39
CA GLU A 145 12.52 -3.10 -5.55
C GLU A 145 12.14 -3.65 -6.93
N LEU A 146 10.89 -3.42 -7.36
CA LEU A 146 10.39 -3.89 -8.66
C LEU A 146 11.09 -3.20 -9.85
N THR A 147 11.44 -1.93 -9.69
CA THR A 147 12.09 -1.16 -10.76
C THR A 147 13.61 -1.27 -10.74
N GLY A 148 14.19 -1.99 -9.76
CA GLY A 148 15.62 -2.13 -9.62
C GLY A 148 16.33 -0.87 -9.10
N ASN A 149 15.61 0.07 -8.51
CA ASN A 149 16.14 1.34 -8.03
C ASN A 149 16.49 1.36 -6.54
N LEU A 150 16.48 0.21 -5.88
CA LEU A 150 17.01 0.11 -4.52
C LEU A 150 18.52 0.23 -4.54
N PRO A 151 19.11 1.03 -3.61
CA PRO A 151 20.56 1.10 -3.48
C PRO A 151 21.18 -0.21 -3.01
#